data_d9c8409559e11cb8ea2f2a0a42c8169a
#
_entry.id   d9c8409559e11cb8ea2f2a0a42c8169a
#
_cell.length_a   1.000
_cell.length_b   1.000
_cell.length_c   1.000
_cell.angle_alpha   90.00
_cell.angle_beta   90.00
_cell.angle_gamma   90.00
#
_symmetry.space_group_name_H-M   'P 1'
#
loop_
_entity.id
_entity.type
_entity.pdbx_description
1 polymer ?
#
loop_
_entity_poly.entity_id
_entity_poly.type
_entity_poly.pdbx_seq_one_letter_code
_entity_poly.pdbx_strand_id
1 'polypeptide(L)'
;MRNNIRILGFLLSFCLWLNFTNIYAQLEVTQESDAEKLAKAFVGIGLEVSNATLTCPEGGSGFFNGEFTNLGINEGIALCSGTIDEMPGPNDESGATGINTCVDGDQDLNDIIIGFTTNDACILEFDFIPYSENLSFNYVFGSEEYLEYVGSSFNDVFAFFIEGPGVPFQNIALIPGTTVPVSINNLNDASNSEYYVDNGSGFPVDPNSTVQYDGLTVQLQAKIKVTPCETYHLKLAIADAGDCVLDSGVFLEAVV
;
A
#
# COMPACT_ATOMS: atom_id res chain seq x y z
N MET A 1 -64.19 1.71 57.82
CA MET A 1 -63.94 1.55 56.37
C MET A 1 -62.53 2.01 56.07
N ARG A 2 -61.63 1.09 55.78
CA ARG A 2 -60.23 1.38 55.46
C ARG A 2 -60.03 1.12 53.98
N ASN A 3 -59.76 2.17 53.20
CA ASN A 3 -59.47 2.08 51.79
C ASN A 3 -57.99 1.79 51.63
N ASN A 4 -57.66 0.61 51.07
CA ASN A 4 -56.31 0.24 50.66
C ASN A 4 -56.07 0.68 49.20
N ILE A 5 -55.26 1.72 49.00
CA ILE A 5 -54.76 2.12 47.67
C ILE A 5 -53.54 1.27 47.37
N ARG A 6 -53.66 0.39 46.38
CA ARG A 6 -52.52 -0.35 45.82
C ARG A 6 -51.83 0.51 44.74
N ILE A 7 -50.64 0.98 45.03
CA ILE A 7 -49.77 1.65 44.06
C ILE A 7 -49.08 0.57 43.24
N LEU A 8 -49.45 0.50 41.96
CA LEU A 8 -48.82 -0.39 40.99
C LEU A 8 -47.59 0.34 40.41
N GLY A 9 -46.38 -0.04 40.86
CA GLY A 9 -45.14 0.51 40.33
C GLY A 9 -44.81 -0.11 38.96
N PHE A 10 -44.83 0.69 37.92
CA PHE A 10 -44.34 0.34 36.60
C PHE A 10 -42.80 0.52 36.61
N LEU A 11 -42.05 -0.58 36.62
CA LEU A 11 -40.61 -0.59 36.36
C LEU A 11 -40.42 -0.52 34.83
N LEU A 12 -40.11 0.66 34.29
CA LEU A 12 -39.60 0.80 32.94
C LEU A 12 -38.15 0.29 32.93
N SER A 13 -37.95 -0.91 32.40
CA SER A 13 -36.61 -1.44 32.06
C SER A 13 -36.13 -0.73 30.79
N PHE A 14 -35.22 0.22 30.94
CA PHE A 14 -34.55 0.89 29.81
C PHE A 14 -33.38 -0.01 29.38
N CYS A 15 -33.63 -0.89 28.40
CA CYS A 15 -32.53 -1.62 27.74
C CYS A 15 -31.74 -0.63 26.89
N LEU A 16 -30.60 -0.17 27.42
CA LEU A 16 -29.59 0.50 26.59
C LEU A 16 -29.02 -0.52 25.61
N TRP A 17 -29.43 -0.44 24.36
CA TRP A 17 -28.74 -1.10 23.27
C TRP A 17 -27.42 -0.33 23.02
N LEU A 18 -26.31 -0.82 23.57
CA LEU A 18 -24.99 -0.37 23.18
C LEU A 18 -24.72 -0.93 21.79
N ASN A 19 -24.92 -0.10 20.77
CA ASN A 19 -24.37 -0.39 19.45
C ASN A 19 -22.86 -0.20 19.55
N PHE A 20 -22.11 -1.31 19.58
CA PHE A 20 -20.68 -1.29 19.37
C PHE A 20 -20.47 -1.09 17.86
N THR A 21 -20.31 0.15 17.44
CA THR A 21 -19.71 0.43 16.14
C THR A 21 -18.22 0.09 16.28
N ASN A 22 -17.71 -0.80 15.46
CA ASN A 22 -16.28 -0.95 15.31
C ASN A 22 -15.76 0.38 14.75
N ILE A 23 -15.09 1.16 15.57
CA ILE A 23 -14.39 2.36 15.13
C ILE A 23 -13.01 1.84 14.71
N TYR A 24 -12.75 1.78 13.42
CA TYR A 24 -11.40 1.56 12.91
C TYR A 24 -10.57 2.83 13.15
N ALA A 25 -9.30 2.66 13.49
CA ALA A 25 -8.38 3.78 13.48
C ALA A 25 -8.13 4.20 12.03
N GLN A 26 -7.96 5.48 11.77
CA GLN A 26 -7.52 5.95 10.46
C GLN A 26 -6.05 5.59 10.27
N LEU A 27 -5.66 5.37 9.01
CA LEU A 27 -4.25 5.25 8.64
C LEU A 27 -3.52 6.55 9.05
N GLU A 28 -2.39 6.40 9.71
CA GLU A 28 -1.51 7.53 10.03
C GLU A 28 -0.28 7.48 9.12
N VAL A 29 0.08 8.60 8.52
CA VAL A 29 1.29 8.73 7.70
C VAL A 29 2.17 9.87 8.19
N THR A 30 3.47 9.77 7.93
CA THR A 30 4.44 10.83 8.24
C THR A 30 5.47 10.87 7.12
N GLN A 31 5.55 11.98 6.41
CA GLN A 31 6.52 12.17 5.32
C GLN A 31 7.95 12.02 5.82
N GLU A 32 8.77 11.32 5.06
CA GLU A 32 10.20 11.17 5.26
C GLU A 32 10.89 11.08 3.89
N SER A 33 11.92 11.87 3.67
CA SER A 33 12.70 11.92 2.43
C SER A 33 14.15 11.44 2.57
N ASP A 34 14.53 10.99 3.76
CA ASP A 34 15.85 10.41 4.01
C ASP A 34 15.85 8.94 3.57
N ALA A 35 16.46 8.66 2.42
CA ALA A 35 16.54 7.33 1.82
C ALA A 35 17.11 6.28 2.78
N GLU A 36 18.16 6.65 3.55
CA GLU A 36 18.81 5.72 4.48
C GLU A 36 17.89 5.34 5.64
N LYS A 37 17.11 6.31 6.15
CA LYS A 37 16.12 6.04 7.21
C LYS A 37 15.00 5.14 6.72
N LEU A 38 14.46 5.40 5.51
CA LEU A 38 13.42 4.57 4.90
C LEU A 38 13.92 3.14 4.67
N ALA A 39 15.09 2.98 4.04
CA ALA A 39 15.68 1.68 3.77
C ALA A 39 15.95 0.88 5.06
N LYS A 40 16.50 1.51 6.11
CA LYS A 40 16.75 0.86 7.41
C LYS A 40 15.46 0.45 8.12
N ALA A 41 14.42 1.28 8.06
CA ALA A 41 13.13 0.95 8.64
C ALA A 41 12.48 -0.24 7.91
N PHE A 42 12.61 -0.30 6.59
CA PHE A 42 12.05 -1.37 5.79
C PHE A 42 12.74 -2.73 6.02
N VAL A 43 14.06 -2.79 5.95
CA VAL A 43 14.77 -4.08 6.11
C VAL A 43 14.90 -4.53 7.57
N GLY A 44 14.56 -3.68 8.54
CA GLY A 44 14.59 -3.99 9.96
C GLY A 44 15.93 -3.76 10.65
N ILE A 45 15.91 -3.87 11.98
CA ILE A 45 17.05 -3.57 12.83
C ILE A 45 18.15 -4.61 12.65
N GLY A 46 19.37 -4.14 12.39
CA GLY A 46 20.58 -4.96 12.40
C GLY A 46 21.06 -5.40 11.03
N LEU A 47 20.33 -5.13 9.94
CA LEU A 47 20.86 -5.30 8.58
C LEU A 47 21.71 -4.09 8.18
N GLU A 48 22.81 -4.35 7.47
CA GLU A 48 23.63 -3.30 6.90
C GLU A 48 22.95 -2.76 5.64
N VAL A 49 22.70 -1.44 5.61
CA VAL A 49 22.18 -0.71 4.46
C VAL A 49 23.24 0.29 4.00
N SER A 50 23.45 0.39 2.69
CA SER A 50 24.37 1.34 2.07
C SER A 50 23.81 1.83 0.72
N ASN A 51 24.42 2.88 0.17
CA ASN A 51 24.10 3.45 -1.13
C ASN A 51 22.61 3.77 -1.34
N ALA A 52 21.89 4.13 -0.26
CA ALA A 52 20.48 4.43 -0.34
C ALA A 52 20.23 5.74 -1.11
N THR A 53 19.32 5.69 -2.06
CA THR A 53 18.86 6.83 -2.85
C THR A 53 17.34 6.84 -2.91
N LEU A 54 16.75 8.04 -2.99
CA LEU A 54 15.32 8.24 -3.12
C LEU A 54 15.05 9.24 -4.24
N THR A 55 14.19 8.85 -5.18
CA THR A 55 13.67 9.74 -6.23
C THR A 55 12.15 9.57 -6.22
N CYS A 56 11.42 10.59 -5.77
CA CYS A 56 9.97 10.56 -5.64
C CYS A 56 9.40 11.95 -5.97
N PRO A 57 8.12 12.05 -6.31
CA PRO A 57 7.38 13.30 -6.19
C PRO A 57 7.49 13.87 -4.77
N GLU A 58 7.28 15.18 -4.62
CA GLU A 58 7.33 15.83 -3.30
C GLU A 58 6.24 15.24 -2.39
N GLY A 59 6.65 14.73 -1.22
CA GLY A 59 5.75 14.06 -0.28
C GLY A 59 5.40 12.61 -0.64
N GLY A 60 5.97 12.04 -1.71
CA GLY A 60 5.65 10.69 -2.18
C GLY A 60 6.22 9.55 -1.32
N SER A 61 6.88 9.82 -0.22
CA SER A 61 7.48 8.79 0.63
C SER A 61 7.39 9.10 2.12
N GLY A 62 7.36 8.07 2.95
CA GLY A 62 7.36 8.22 4.41
C GLY A 62 7.09 6.94 5.18
N PHE A 63 6.68 7.12 6.43
CA PHE A 63 6.27 6.04 7.31
C PHE A 63 4.75 5.98 7.41
N PHE A 64 4.23 4.78 7.64
CA PHE A 64 2.81 4.60 7.98
C PHE A 64 2.62 3.78 9.26
N ASN A 65 1.50 4.04 9.94
CA ASN A 65 0.94 3.20 10.99
C ASN A 65 -0.48 2.81 10.59
N GLY A 66 -0.66 1.53 10.27
CA GLY A 66 -1.92 0.91 9.88
C GLY A 66 -2.49 0.00 10.97
N GLU A 67 -2.01 0.08 12.22
CA GLU A 67 -2.55 -0.70 13.33
C GLU A 67 -4.04 -0.36 13.55
N PHE A 68 -4.88 -1.38 13.62
CA PHE A 68 -6.33 -1.27 13.72
C PHE A 68 -7.05 -0.69 12.47
N THR A 69 -6.36 -0.62 11.33
CA THR A 69 -6.97 -0.28 10.04
C THR A 69 -7.41 -1.55 9.28
N ASN A 70 -8.07 -1.37 8.14
CA ASN A 70 -8.40 -2.47 7.23
C ASN A 70 -7.25 -2.80 6.24
N LEU A 71 -6.09 -2.17 6.37
CA LEU A 71 -4.93 -2.36 5.48
C LEU A 71 -4.32 -3.77 5.56
N GLY A 72 -4.40 -4.41 6.74
CA GLY A 72 -3.90 -5.78 6.94
C GLY A 72 -2.41 -5.88 7.27
N ILE A 73 -1.69 -4.76 7.32
CA ILE A 73 -0.29 -4.62 7.79
C ILE A 73 -0.20 -3.48 8.79
N ASN A 74 0.71 -3.58 9.77
CA ASN A 74 0.67 -2.72 10.94
C ASN A 74 1.48 -1.42 10.77
N GLU A 75 2.74 -1.52 10.36
CA GLU A 75 3.61 -0.36 10.22
C GLU A 75 4.72 -0.62 9.19
N GLY A 76 5.27 0.43 8.64
CA GLY A 76 6.35 0.33 7.68
C GLY A 76 6.60 1.62 6.92
N ILE A 77 7.04 1.48 5.68
CA ILE A 77 7.24 2.61 4.78
C ILE A 77 6.17 2.63 3.68
N ALA A 78 5.81 3.82 3.24
CA ALA A 78 4.90 4.06 2.14
C ALA A 78 5.62 4.79 1.01
N LEU A 79 5.35 4.37 -0.24
CA LEU A 79 5.75 5.07 -1.46
C LEU A 79 4.50 5.35 -2.30
N CYS A 80 4.44 6.50 -2.97
CA CYS A 80 3.29 6.97 -3.73
C CYS A 80 3.74 7.68 -5.00
N SER A 81 2.99 7.54 -6.07
CA SER A 81 3.18 8.32 -7.30
C SER A 81 2.79 9.80 -7.15
N GLY A 82 2.01 10.13 -6.10
CA GLY A 82 1.69 11.49 -5.68
C GLY A 82 2.23 11.83 -4.29
N THR A 83 1.34 12.06 -3.32
CA THR A 83 1.71 12.32 -1.93
C THR A 83 1.09 11.32 -0.97
N ILE A 84 1.86 10.85 0.02
CA ILE A 84 1.34 9.94 1.03
C ILE A 84 0.28 10.60 1.94
N ASP A 85 0.19 11.93 1.97
CA ASP A 85 -0.81 12.65 2.77
C ASP A 85 -2.24 12.39 2.29
N GLU A 86 -2.43 11.94 1.03
CA GLU A 86 -3.73 11.55 0.47
C GLU A 86 -4.08 10.07 0.74
N MET A 87 -3.18 9.27 1.30
CA MET A 87 -3.45 7.85 1.60
C MET A 87 -4.43 7.59 2.75
N PRO A 88 -4.49 8.44 3.83
CA PRO A 88 -5.42 8.22 4.93
C PRO A 88 -6.87 8.35 4.49
N GLY A 89 -7.71 7.37 4.91
CA GLY A 89 -9.15 7.41 4.68
C GLY A 89 -9.92 8.34 5.62
N PRO A 90 -11.26 8.30 5.58
CA PRO A 90 -12.04 7.32 4.81
C PRO A 90 -11.93 7.58 3.31
N ASN A 91 -12.27 6.57 2.49
CA ASN A 91 -12.45 6.80 1.06
C ASN A 91 -13.71 7.66 0.86
N ASP A 92 -13.53 8.95 0.62
CA ASP A 92 -14.60 9.95 0.50
C ASP A 92 -14.47 10.84 -0.74
N GLU A 93 -13.50 10.57 -1.59
CA GLU A 93 -13.31 11.18 -2.90
C GLU A 93 -13.23 10.09 -3.99
N SER A 94 -13.73 10.34 -5.17
CA SER A 94 -13.69 9.40 -6.30
C SER A 94 -12.50 9.64 -7.22
N GLY A 95 -11.37 10.03 -6.67
CA GLY A 95 -10.18 10.33 -7.46
C GLY A 95 -9.27 11.29 -6.70
N ALA A 96 -8.85 10.86 -5.52
CA ALA A 96 -7.86 11.59 -4.76
C ALA A 96 -6.53 11.55 -5.51
N THR A 97 -5.93 12.69 -5.63
CA THR A 97 -4.66 12.85 -6.32
C THR A 97 -3.85 13.93 -5.64
N GLY A 98 -2.57 13.67 -5.46
CA GLY A 98 -1.63 14.64 -4.93
C GLY A 98 -1.30 15.73 -5.95
N ILE A 99 -0.15 16.34 -5.81
CA ILE A 99 0.34 17.35 -6.75
C ILE A 99 0.79 16.64 -8.02
N ASN A 100 -0.01 16.75 -9.10
CA ASN A 100 0.33 16.22 -10.41
C ASN A 100 1.49 17.01 -11.01
N THR A 101 2.69 16.48 -10.87
CA THR A 101 3.91 17.11 -11.38
C THR A 101 4.31 16.58 -12.74
N CYS A 102 3.82 15.40 -13.12
CA CYS A 102 4.22 14.66 -14.31
C CYS A 102 5.76 14.61 -14.44
N VAL A 103 6.42 14.27 -13.34
CA VAL A 103 7.86 14.02 -13.38
C VAL A 103 8.16 12.70 -14.08
N ASP A 104 9.43 12.44 -14.35
CA ASP A 104 9.85 11.27 -15.11
C ASP A 104 9.39 9.96 -14.45
N GLY A 105 9.01 9.00 -15.27
CA GLY A 105 8.75 7.62 -14.88
C GLY A 105 10.02 6.81 -14.75
N ASP A 106 9.89 5.49 -14.76
CA ASP A 106 11.00 4.55 -14.61
C ASP A 106 11.06 3.53 -15.76
N GLN A 107 12.25 3.32 -16.32
CA GLN A 107 12.41 2.44 -17.47
C GLN A 107 12.22 0.95 -17.11
N ASP A 108 12.62 0.53 -15.90
CA ASP A 108 12.45 -0.87 -15.48
C ASP A 108 10.96 -1.19 -15.26
N LEU A 109 10.18 -0.19 -14.80
CA LEU A 109 8.71 -0.31 -14.74
C LEU A 109 8.10 -0.37 -16.15
N ASN A 110 8.54 0.48 -17.10
CA ASN A 110 8.09 0.43 -18.48
C ASN A 110 8.35 -0.94 -19.13
N ASP A 111 9.46 -1.59 -18.80
CA ASP A 111 9.85 -2.88 -19.37
C ASP A 111 8.96 -4.03 -18.88
N ILE A 112 8.31 -3.91 -17.72
CA ILE A 112 7.40 -4.95 -17.19
C ILE A 112 5.93 -4.73 -17.52
N ILE A 113 5.53 -3.51 -17.95
CA ILE A 113 4.15 -3.18 -18.38
C ILE A 113 4.13 -2.78 -19.85
N ILE A 114 4.48 -3.70 -20.72
CA ILE A 114 4.67 -3.46 -22.16
C ILE A 114 3.51 -2.68 -22.80
N GLY A 115 3.84 -1.57 -23.43
CA GLY A 115 2.87 -0.71 -24.12
C GLY A 115 2.40 0.50 -23.33
N PHE A 116 2.86 0.64 -22.09
CA PHE A 116 2.62 1.80 -21.22
C PHE A 116 3.92 2.58 -20.99
N THR A 117 3.77 3.84 -20.64
CA THR A 117 4.88 4.70 -20.19
C THR A 117 4.52 5.22 -18.82
N THR A 118 5.45 5.08 -17.87
CA THR A 118 5.27 5.54 -16.51
C THR A 118 5.61 7.01 -16.34
N ASN A 119 5.00 7.64 -15.35
CA ASN A 119 5.22 9.01 -14.88
C ASN A 119 5.20 9.01 -13.35
N ASP A 120 5.64 10.11 -12.75
CA ASP A 120 5.61 10.33 -11.30
C ASP A 120 6.17 9.16 -10.48
N ALA A 121 7.28 8.57 -10.97
CA ALA A 121 7.85 7.41 -10.30
C ALA A 121 8.42 7.78 -8.92
N CYS A 122 8.01 7.03 -7.89
CA CYS A 122 8.64 7.05 -6.58
C CYS A 122 9.51 5.81 -6.40
N ILE A 123 10.82 6.02 -6.23
CA ILE A 123 11.84 4.98 -6.29
C ILE A 123 12.74 5.08 -5.07
N LEU A 124 12.81 4.01 -4.28
CA LEU A 124 13.77 3.81 -3.21
C LEU A 124 14.74 2.69 -3.62
N GLU A 125 16.02 3.00 -3.72
CA GLU A 125 17.08 2.04 -4.06
C GLU A 125 18.13 1.99 -2.96
N PHE A 126 18.65 0.81 -2.66
CA PHE A 126 19.72 0.64 -1.69
C PHE A 126 20.38 -0.74 -1.79
N ASP A 127 21.60 -0.83 -1.27
CA ASP A 127 22.29 -2.10 -1.07
C ASP A 127 22.07 -2.58 0.36
N PHE A 128 21.93 -3.91 0.55
CA PHE A 128 21.82 -4.52 1.86
C PHE A 128 22.48 -5.89 1.94
N ILE A 129 22.77 -6.35 3.15
CA ILE A 129 23.39 -7.66 3.41
C ILE A 129 22.43 -8.52 4.21
N PRO A 130 21.78 -9.54 3.61
CA PRO A 130 20.90 -10.46 4.31
C PRO A 130 21.66 -11.46 5.18
N TYR A 131 21.10 -11.83 6.33
CA TYR A 131 21.62 -12.90 7.19
C TYR A 131 20.90 -14.24 7.00
N SER A 132 19.78 -14.25 6.25
CA SER A 132 18.97 -15.42 5.96
C SER A 132 19.01 -15.77 4.48
N GLU A 133 18.92 -17.08 4.16
CA GLU A 133 18.79 -17.57 2.79
C GLU A 133 17.44 -17.19 2.14
N ASN A 134 16.40 -17.03 2.93
CA ASN A 134 15.06 -16.72 2.43
C ASN A 134 14.70 -15.28 2.80
N LEU A 135 14.53 -14.44 1.80
CA LEU A 135 13.98 -13.10 1.97
C LEU A 135 12.48 -13.12 1.68
N SER A 136 11.74 -12.36 2.48
CA SER A 136 10.29 -12.26 2.35
C SER A 136 9.85 -10.89 2.87
N PHE A 137 9.14 -10.14 2.02
CA PHE A 137 8.66 -8.80 2.32
C PHE A 137 7.16 -8.74 2.05
N ASN A 138 6.39 -8.31 3.03
CA ASN A 138 4.95 -8.14 2.92
C ASN A 138 4.64 -6.74 2.40
N TYR A 139 3.61 -6.63 1.55
CA TYR A 139 3.18 -5.34 1.03
C TYR A 139 1.69 -5.36 0.66
N VAL A 140 1.10 -4.16 0.58
CA VAL A 140 -0.23 -3.90 0.02
C VAL A 140 -0.06 -2.80 -1.03
N PHE A 141 -0.59 -3.04 -2.23
CA PHE A 141 -0.69 -2.04 -3.29
C PHE A 141 -2.11 -1.47 -3.29
N GLY A 142 -2.26 -0.18 -3.52
CA GLY A 142 -3.53 0.51 -3.64
C GLY A 142 -3.50 1.54 -4.77
N SER A 143 -4.67 1.83 -5.34
CA SER A 143 -4.81 2.80 -6.44
C SER A 143 -6.18 3.45 -6.45
N GLU A 144 -6.22 4.72 -6.80
CA GLU A 144 -7.45 5.47 -7.13
C GLU A 144 -8.01 5.12 -8.51
N GLU A 145 -7.25 4.42 -9.36
CA GLU A 145 -7.71 4.02 -10.69
C GLU A 145 -8.67 2.81 -10.71
N TYR A 146 -8.86 2.16 -9.58
CA TYR A 146 -9.83 1.07 -9.44
C TYR A 146 -11.26 1.62 -9.29
N LEU A 147 -12.32 1.04 -9.94
CA LEU A 147 -12.26 0.03 -11.03
C LEU A 147 -12.44 0.69 -12.39
N GLU A 148 -12.67 2.00 -12.42
CA GLU A 148 -13.12 2.80 -13.56
C GLU A 148 -12.17 2.70 -14.76
N TYR A 149 -10.88 2.57 -14.45
CA TYR A 149 -9.81 2.58 -15.46
C TYR A 149 -9.19 1.22 -15.73
N VAL A 150 -9.67 0.15 -15.06
CA VAL A 150 -9.22 -1.22 -15.35
C VAL A 150 -9.44 -1.60 -16.82
N GLY A 151 -8.38 -2.06 -17.47
CA GLY A 151 -8.41 -2.42 -18.90
C GLY A 151 -8.39 -1.22 -19.86
N SER A 152 -8.14 -0.02 -19.36
CA SER A 152 -8.01 1.21 -20.14
C SER A 152 -6.58 1.45 -20.63
N SER A 153 -6.25 2.70 -20.96
CA SER A 153 -4.88 3.14 -21.28
C SER A 153 -4.05 3.51 -20.06
N PHE A 154 -4.59 3.34 -18.86
CA PHE A 154 -3.95 3.58 -17.59
C PHE A 154 -3.65 2.24 -16.91
N ASN A 155 -2.51 2.10 -16.27
CA ASN A 155 -2.09 0.80 -15.71
C ASN A 155 -0.99 0.96 -14.65
N ASP A 156 -1.28 1.66 -13.61
CA ASP A 156 -0.35 1.91 -12.52
C ASP A 156 0.26 0.64 -11.97
N VAL A 157 1.53 0.73 -11.60
CA VAL A 157 2.36 -0.45 -11.38
C VAL A 157 3.29 -0.27 -10.19
N PHE A 158 3.46 -1.36 -9.45
CA PHE A 158 4.50 -1.50 -8.42
C PHE A 158 5.44 -2.65 -8.76
N ALA A 159 6.73 -2.46 -8.53
CA ALA A 159 7.75 -3.48 -8.65
C ALA A 159 8.74 -3.48 -7.49
N PHE A 160 9.28 -4.65 -7.25
CA PHE A 160 10.29 -4.94 -6.25
C PHE A 160 11.46 -5.63 -6.95
N PHE A 161 12.37 -4.84 -7.52
CA PHE A 161 13.51 -5.37 -8.24
C PHE A 161 14.64 -5.72 -7.28
N ILE A 162 15.30 -6.83 -7.54
CA ILE A 162 16.46 -7.28 -6.79
C ILE A 162 17.52 -7.86 -7.74
N GLU A 163 18.79 -7.62 -7.43
CA GLU A 163 19.94 -8.28 -8.06
C GLU A 163 21.07 -8.50 -7.07
N GLY A 164 21.97 -9.44 -7.40
CA GLY A 164 23.16 -9.73 -6.63
C GLY A 164 23.74 -11.11 -6.91
N PRO A 165 24.64 -11.61 -6.09
CA PRO A 165 25.29 -12.90 -6.30
C PRO A 165 24.30 -14.06 -6.47
N GLY A 166 24.28 -14.63 -7.68
CA GLY A 166 23.37 -15.74 -8.03
C GLY A 166 21.92 -15.34 -8.32
N VAL A 167 21.60 -14.05 -8.23
CA VAL A 167 20.27 -13.50 -8.52
C VAL A 167 20.42 -12.44 -9.63
N PRO A 168 19.95 -12.70 -10.86
CA PRO A 168 19.91 -11.68 -11.91
C PRO A 168 18.90 -10.60 -11.55
N PHE A 169 19.06 -9.40 -12.13
CA PHE A 169 18.07 -8.33 -12.00
C PHE A 169 16.69 -8.82 -12.39
N GLN A 170 15.72 -8.78 -11.49
CA GLN A 170 14.36 -9.27 -11.69
C GLN A 170 13.37 -8.64 -10.72
N ASN A 171 12.10 -8.51 -11.16
CA ASN A 171 10.99 -8.15 -10.29
C ASN A 171 10.53 -9.38 -9.48
N ILE A 172 10.36 -9.21 -8.17
CA ILE A 172 9.83 -10.23 -7.26
C ILE A 172 8.46 -9.86 -6.66
N ALA A 173 7.93 -8.66 -6.94
CA ALA A 173 6.55 -8.29 -6.63
C ALA A 173 5.62 -8.84 -7.72
N LEU A 174 5.32 -10.12 -7.63
CA LEU A 174 4.51 -10.85 -8.61
C LEU A 174 3.20 -11.31 -7.96
N ILE A 175 2.17 -11.43 -8.78
CA ILE A 175 0.91 -12.05 -8.36
C ILE A 175 1.19 -13.51 -7.97
N PRO A 176 0.74 -13.97 -6.79
CA PRO A 176 1.13 -15.26 -6.25
C PRO A 176 0.92 -16.44 -7.22
N GLY A 177 1.94 -17.26 -7.40
CA GLY A 177 1.92 -18.42 -8.30
C GLY A 177 2.05 -18.10 -9.78
N THR A 178 2.32 -16.84 -10.15
CA THR A 178 2.49 -16.39 -11.54
C THR A 178 3.84 -15.72 -11.75
N THR A 179 4.10 -15.26 -12.99
CA THR A 179 5.20 -14.37 -13.36
C THR A 179 4.70 -12.97 -13.74
N VAL A 180 3.46 -12.66 -13.38
CA VAL A 180 2.78 -11.41 -13.76
C VAL A 180 3.04 -10.34 -12.70
N PRO A 181 3.45 -9.12 -13.08
CA PRO A 181 3.65 -8.02 -12.14
C PRO A 181 2.33 -7.52 -11.56
N VAL A 182 2.39 -6.91 -10.38
CA VAL A 182 1.25 -6.24 -9.76
C VAL A 182 1.02 -4.91 -10.45
N SER A 183 -0.15 -4.76 -11.06
CA SER A 183 -0.65 -3.53 -11.67
C SER A 183 -2.18 -3.56 -11.69
N ILE A 184 -2.84 -2.43 -11.90
CA ILE A 184 -4.31 -2.38 -11.88
C ILE A 184 -4.95 -3.27 -12.96
N ASN A 185 -4.35 -3.40 -14.14
CA ASN A 185 -4.86 -4.26 -15.21
C ASN A 185 -4.64 -5.76 -14.95
N ASN A 186 -3.67 -6.11 -14.13
CA ASN A 186 -3.33 -7.50 -13.85
C ASN A 186 -4.02 -8.06 -12.60
N LEU A 187 -4.38 -7.18 -11.64
CA LEU A 187 -5.00 -7.55 -10.37
C LEU A 187 -6.19 -6.62 -10.10
N ASN A 188 -7.40 -7.13 -10.22
CA ASN A 188 -8.65 -6.39 -10.07
C ASN A 188 -9.83 -7.36 -9.84
N ASP A 189 -11.07 -6.88 -9.87
CA ASP A 189 -12.29 -7.67 -9.65
C ASP A 189 -12.52 -8.80 -10.68
N ALA A 190 -11.96 -8.66 -11.89
CA ALA A 190 -12.09 -9.64 -12.98
C ALA A 190 -10.85 -10.51 -13.19
N SER A 191 -9.67 -10.05 -12.76
CA SER A 191 -8.38 -10.73 -12.96
C SER A 191 -7.66 -10.88 -11.61
N ASN A 192 -7.33 -12.14 -11.25
CA ASN A 192 -6.69 -12.46 -9.96
C ASN A 192 -7.47 -11.90 -8.75
N SER A 193 -8.80 -11.94 -8.86
CA SER A 193 -9.74 -11.28 -7.95
C SER A 193 -9.68 -11.78 -6.51
N GLU A 194 -9.09 -12.94 -6.26
CA GLU A 194 -8.82 -13.45 -4.91
C GLU A 194 -7.79 -12.61 -4.13
N TYR A 195 -7.05 -11.76 -4.83
CA TYR A 195 -6.07 -10.84 -4.23
C TYR A 195 -6.54 -9.38 -4.23
N TYR A 196 -7.72 -9.08 -4.80
CA TYR A 196 -8.29 -7.75 -4.86
C TYR A 196 -9.24 -7.47 -3.71
N VAL A 197 -9.21 -6.25 -3.19
CA VAL A 197 -10.13 -5.73 -2.17
C VAL A 197 -10.77 -4.45 -2.72
N ASP A 198 -12.07 -4.48 -2.92
CA ASP A 198 -12.88 -3.31 -3.23
C ASP A 198 -12.99 -2.44 -1.97
N ASN A 199 -12.54 -1.19 -2.04
CA ASN A 199 -12.59 -0.23 -0.95
C ASN A 199 -13.59 0.90 -1.22
N GLY A 200 -14.42 0.76 -2.25
CA GLY A 200 -15.43 1.73 -2.69
C GLY A 200 -14.91 2.66 -3.77
N SER A 201 -15.67 3.69 -4.07
CA SER A 201 -15.34 4.72 -5.07
C SER A 201 -15.71 6.13 -4.57
N GLY A 202 -15.44 6.40 -3.29
CA GLY A 202 -15.73 7.68 -2.65
C GLY A 202 -17.20 7.93 -2.31
N PHE A 203 -18.17 7.41 -3.07
CA PHE A 203 -19.61 7.61 -2.83
C PHE A 203 -20.44 6.36 -3.08
N PRO A 204 -21.27 5.93 -2.09
CA PRO A 204 -21.39 6.52 -0.74
C PRO A 204 -20.14 6.21 0.09
N VAL A 205 -19.69 7.15 0.90
CA VAL A 205 -18.56 6.97 1.81
C VAL A 205 -18.79 5.79 2.74
N ASP A 206 -17.87 4.82 2.75
CA ASP A 206 -17.84 3.81 3.81
C ASP A 206 -17.05 4.36 5.01
N PRO A 207 -17.70 4.66 6.14
CA PRO A 207 -17.00 5.19 7.31
C PRO A 207 -16.03 4.18 7.95
N ASN A 208 -15.99 2.94 7.47
CA ASN A 208 -15.06 1.92 7.94
C ASN A 208 -13.84 1.77 7.01
N SER A 209 -13.83 2.42 5.84
CA SER A 209 -12.60 2.50 5.04
C SER A 209 -11.58 3.37 5.78
N THR A 210 -10.35 2.89 5.85
CA THR A 210 -9.28 3.55 6.62
C THR A 210 -8.15 4.04 5.72
N VAL A 211 -8.28 3.76 4.43
CA VAL A 211 -7.39 4.14 3.34
C VAL A 211 -8.23 4.81 2.27
N GLN A 212 -7.71 5.84 1.62
CA GLN A 212 -8.42 6.63 0.61
C GLN A 212 -8.63 5.84 -0.69
N TYR A 213 -7.64 5.08 -1.15
CA TYR A 213 -7.66 4.38 -2.45
C TYR A 213 -8.94 3.58 -2.70
N ASP A 214 -9.47 3.63 -3.93
CA ASP A 214 -10.69 2.94 -4.38
C ASP A 214 -10.53 1.41 -4.38
N GLY A 215 -9.33 0.92 -4.59
CA GLY A 215 -9.02 -0.50 -4.49
C GLY A 215 -7.65 -0.79 -3.92
N LEU A 216 -7.56 -1.93 -3.27
CA LEU A 216 -6.35 -2.43 -2.62
C LEU A 216 -6.08 -3.88 -3.02
N THR A 217 -4.86 -4.33 -2.84
CA THR A 217 -4.59 -5.77 -2.77
C THR A 217 -4.79 -6.28 -1.35
N VAL A 218 -5.04 -7.57 -1.19
CA VAL A 218 -4.75 -8.23 0.10
C VAL A 218 -3.25 -8.09 0.37
N GLN A 219 -2.80 -8.38 1.60
CA GLN A 219 -1.38 -8.49 1.89
C GLN A 219 -0.72 -9.51 0.94
N LEU A 220 0.16 -9.03 0.08
CA LEU A 220 0.97 -9.83 -0.82
C LEU A 220 2.38 -10.03 -0.24
N GLN A 221 3.15 -10.94 -0.82
CA GLN A 221 4.49 -11.25 -0.34
C GLN A 221 5.47 -11.43 -1.49
N ALA A 222 6.48 -10.57 -1.55
CA ALA A 222 7.64 -10.73 -2.41
C ALA A 222 8.65 -11.69 -1.75
N LYS A 223 9.10 -12.72 -2.47
CA LYS A 223 9.97 -13.77 -1.92
C LYS A 223 11.10 -14.10 -2.87
N ILE A 224 12.29 -14.29 -2.29
CA ILE A 224 13.45 -14.76 -3.06
C ILE A 224 14.45 -15.51 -2.17
N LYS A 225 15.21 -16.42 -2.79
CA LYS A 225 16.37 -17.05 -2.15
C LYS A 225 17.65 -16.29 -2.51
N VAL A 226 18.45 -16.06 -1.51
CA VAL A 226 19.72 -15.32 -1.59
C VAL A 226 20.84 -16.10 -0.89
N THR A 227 22.09 -15.68 -1.10
CA THR A 227 23.22 -16.18 -0.33
C THR A 227 23.45 -15.26 0.86
N PRO A 228 23.36 -15.76 2.12
CA PRO A 228 23.62 -14.93 3.29
C PRO A 228 25.01 -14.30 3.30
N CYS A 229 25.13 -13.12 3.89
CA CYS A 229 26.35 -12.33 4.00
C CYS A 229 26.93 -11.83 2.66
N GLU A 230 26.16 -11.87 1.59
CA GLU A 230 26.51 -11.24 0.32
C GLU A 230 25.69 -9.96 0.13
N THR A 231 26.19 -9.02 -0.65
CA THR A 231 25.51 -7.75 -0.92
C THR A 231 24.51 -7.91 -2.06
N TYR A 232 23.28 -7.45 -1.85
CA TYR A 232 22.21 -7.38 -2.84
C TYR A 232 21.75 -5.94 -3.02
N HIS A 233 21.44 -5.58 -4.25
CA HIS A 233 20.79 -4.31 -4.61
C HIS A 233 19.31 -4.51 -4.67
N LEU A 234 18.54 -3.59 -4.05
CA LEU A 234 17.09 -3.57 -4.02
C LEU A 234 16.58 -2.26 -4.58
N LYS A 235 15.58 -2.33 -5.47
CA LYS A 235 14.87 -1.17 -6.01
C LYS A 235 13.37 -1.37 -5.83
N LEU A 236 12.75 -0.52 -5.01
CA LEU A 236 11.32 -0.43 -4.83
C LEU A 236 10.83 0.71 -5.71
N ALA A 237 9.92 0.45 -6.63
CA ALA A 237 9.45 1.45 -7.57
C ALA A 237 7.93 1.36 -7.77
N ILE A 238 7.24 2.49 -7.67
CA ILE A 238 5.82 2.66 -7.99
C ILE A 238 5.67 3.85 -8.91
N ALA A 239 4.73 3.81 -9.84
CA ALA A 239 4.48 4.91 -10.77
C ALA A 239 3.07 4.84 -11.36
N ASP A 240 2.56 5.99 -11.74
CA ASP A 240 1.42 6.10 -12.66
C ASP A 240 1.83 5.65 -14.04
N ALA A 241 0.91 5.06 -14.79
CA ALA A 241 1.20 4.59 -16.15
C ALA A 241 0.08 4.95 -17.12
N GLY A 242 0.41 5.83 -18.06
CA GLY A 242 -0.51 6.36 -19.08
C GLY A 242 -0.76 7.86 -18.94
N ASP A 243 -0.92 8.36 -17.74
CA ASP A 243 -0.93 9.80 -17.42
C ASP A 243 -0.21 10.05 -16.08
N CYS A 244 -0.61 11.06 -15.29
CA CYS A 244 -0.03 11.47 -14.01
C CYS A 244 -1.14 11.96 -13.08
N VAL A 245 -2.27 11.29 -13.08
CA VAL A 245 -3.47 11.64 -12.31
C VAL A 245 -4.03 10.37 -11.67
N LEU A 246 -4.65 10.46 -10.52
CA LEU A 246 -5.18 9.33 -9.75
C LEU A 246 -4.07 8.43 -9.20
N ASP A 247 -3.50 8.90 -8.12
CA ASP A 247 -2.29 8.32 -7.53
C ASP A 247 -2.44 6.85 -7.11
N SER A 248 -1.34 6.15 -7.20
CA SER A 248 -1.17 4.80 -6.63
C SER A 248 -0.14 4.80 -5.51
N GLY A 249 -0.34 3.90 -4.55
CA GLY A 249 0.53 3.76 -3.40
C GLY A 249 0.87 2.31 -3.05
N VAL A 250 2.00 2.13 -2.40
CA VAL A 250 2.41 0.86 -1.84
C VAL A 250 2.78 1.02 -0.37
N PHE A 251 2.23 0.14 0.45
CA PHE A 251 2.54 0.00 1.86
C PHE A 251 3.45 -1.21 2.04
N LEU A 252 4.64 -0.99 2.55
CA LEU A 252 5.69 -1.99 2.70
C LEU A 252 5.93 -2.24 4.19
N GLU A 253 5.60 -3.45 4.65
CA GLU A 253 5.70 -3.80 6.07
C GLU A 253 7.16 -3.81 6.52
N ALA A 254 7.45 -3.15 7.64
CA ALA A 254 8.76 -3.18 8.26
C ALA A 254 9.12 -4.62 8.70
N VAL A 255 10.32 -5.07 8.40
CA VAL A 255 10.81 -6.37 8.90
C VAL A 255 11.24 -6.20 10.36
N VAL A 256 10.56 -6.88 11.28
CA VAL A 256 10.80 -6.83 12.74
C VAL A 256 11.78 -7.92 13.18
#